data_c05fe49c0e00ff18a4e9e091b4a25deb
#
_entry.id   c05fe49c0e00ff18a4e9e091b4a25deb
#
_cell.length_a   1.000
_cell.length_b   1.000
_cell.length_c   1.000
_cell.angle_alpha   90.00
_cell.angle_beta   90.00
_cell.angle_gamma   90.00
#
_symmetry.space_group_name_H-M   'P 1'
#
loop_
_entity.id
_entity.type
_entity.pdbx_description
1 polymer ?
#
loop_
_entity_poly.entity_id
_entity_poly.type
_entity_poly.pdbx_seq_one_letter_code
_entity_poly.pdbx_strand_id
1 'polypeptide(L)'
;YKEFIEEGPIVYIGKVDSLKAYAGRNRVMLEWQKLLDPRAKTAKIFWENRTKSTEVELTDKDKLTQFMVKDLAEGSYVFEVCTYDTHGNSSIMVEIPGTSYGDVYENLLFNTKVKTAVFKNNVLTVTFATSLETTFKGSEITYMSSEGKNKTVVLEAPETQIKIDDFAGDHITYRSIYLPEETAIDYFYSMSDDFEIN
;
A
#
# COMPACT_ATOMS: atom_id res chain seq x y z
N TYR A 1 39.52 -16.38 -42.72
CA TYR A 1 38.93 -15.05 -42.69
C TYR A 1 37.75 -15.12 -41.70
N LYS A 2 37.95 -14.52 -40.51
CA LYS A 2 36.83 -14.25 -39.59
C LYS A 2 36.13 -13.01 -40.10
N GLU A 3 34.91 -13.15 -40.60
CA GLU A 3 34.04 -12.01 -40.81
C GLU A 3 33.80 -11.36 -39.44
N PHE A 4 34.37 -10.19 -39.23
CA PHE A 4 33.93 -9.28 -38.20
C PHE A 4 32.55 -8.79 -38.65
N ILE A 5 31.52 -9.32 -38.05
CA ILE A 5 30.21 -8.71 -38.10
C ILE A 5 30.38 -7.41 -37.32
N GLU A 6 30.43 -6.29 -37.98
CA GLU A 6 30.30 -4.98 -37.36
C GLU A 6 28.86 -4.92 -36.79
N GLU A 7 28.72 -5.24 -35.52
CA GLU A 7 27.53 -4.87 -34.80
C GLU A 7 27.44 -3.34 -34.88
N GLY A 8 26.40 -2.84 -35.53
CA GLY A 8 26.14 -1.40 -35.63
C GLY A 8 26.05 -0.79 -34.23
N PRO A 9 26.10 0.52 -34.09
CA PRO A 9 26.06 1.18 -32.78
C PRO A 9 24.79 0.79 -32.03
N ILE A 10 24.94 0.39 -30.76
CA ILE A 10 23.82 0.10 -29.88
C ILE A 10 23.02 1.39 -29.69
N VAL A 11 21.75 1.37 -30.10
CA VAL A 11 20.84 2.51 -29.94
C VAL A 11 20.02 2.30 -28.68
N TYR A 12 20.22 3.17 -27.69
CA TYR A 12 19.40 3.21 -26.50
C TYR A 12 18.27 4.23 -26.66
N ILE A 13 17.09 3.85 -26.21
CA ILE A 13 15.95 4.79 -26.06
C ILE A 13 15.85 5.28 -24.62
N GLY A 14 14.98 6.27 -24.36
CA GLY A 14 14.79 6.85 -23.04
C GLY A 14 14.28 5.85 -22.03
N LYS A 15 14.94 5.78 -20.88
CA LYS A 15 14.51 4.96 -19.73
C LYS A 15 13.39 5.65 -18.95
N VAL A 16 12.69 4.88 -18.12
CA VAL A 16 11.76 5.44 -17.11
C VAL A 16 12.53 6.32 -16.12
N ASP A 17 11.91 7.42 -15.72
CA ASP A 17 12.45 8.37 -14.77
C ASP A 17 11.62 8.43 -13.50
N SER A 18 12.26 8.68 -12.36
CA SER A 18 11.62 8.81 -11.05
C SER A 18 10.74 7.59 -10.72
N LEU A 19 11.26 6.38 -10.97
CA LEU A 19 10.57 5.13 -10.65
C LEU A 19 10.35 5.02 -9.15
N LYS A 20 9.11 4.76 -8.74
CA LYS A 20 8.70 4.54 -7.36
C LYS A 20 7.91 3.24 -7.24
N ALA A 21 8.01 2.60 -6.07
CA ALA A 21 7.23 1.42 -5.72
C ALA A 21 6.46 1.70 -4.42
N TYR A 22 5.16 1.42 -4.44
CA TYR A 22 4.27 1.59 -3.30
C TYR A 22 3.78 0.23 -2.83
N ALA A 23 4.07 -0.08 -1.57
CA ALA A 23 3.67 -1.34 -0.96
C ALA A 23 2.15 -1.46 -0.80
N GLY A 24 1.64 -2.67 -1.00
CA GLY A 24 0.22 -2.98 -0.83
C GLY A 24 -0.01 -4.41 -0.32
N ARG A 25 -1.27 -4.80 -0.22
CA ARG A 25 -1.68 -6.15 0.14
C ARG A 25 -1.62 -7.06 -1.07
N ASN A 26 -0.64 -7.98 -1.09
CA ASN A 26 -0.38 -8.91 -2.18
C ASN A 26 -0.28 -8.21 -3.55
N ARG A 27 0.19 -6.95 -3.52
CA ARG A 27 0.36 -6.11 -4.68
C ARG A 27 1.37 -4.99 -4.42
N VAL A 28 1.98 -4.51 -5.48
CA VAL A 28 2.85 -3.34 -5.47
C VAL A 28 2.48 -2.44 -6.63
N MET A 29 2.29 -1.15 -6.38
CA MET A 29 2.10 -0.18 -7.43
C MET A 29 3.43 0.44 -7.84
N LEU A 30 3.75 0.37 -9.12
CA LEU A 30 4.87 1.07 -9.72
C LEU A 30 4.41 2.37 -10.35
N GLU A 31 5.22 3.39 -10.23
CA GLU A 31 4.93 4.72 -10.75
C GLU A 31 6.21 5.32 -11.37
N TRP A 32 6.06 5.94 -12.52
CA TRP A 32 7.15 6.70 -13.15
C TRP A 32 6.64 7.94 -13.86
N GLN A 33 7.56 8.89 -14.02
CA GLN A 33 7.28 10.14 -14.70
C GLN A 33 7.09 9.95 -16.20
N LYS A 34 6.46 10.92 -16.82
CA LYS A 34 6.34 11.06 -18.27
C LYS A 34 7.66 10.75 -18.98
N LEU A 35 7.61 9.88 -19.95
CA LEU A 35 8.71 9.60 -20.85
C LEU A 35 8.84 10.70 -21.90
N LEU A 36 10.01 11.34 -21.94
CA LEU A 36 10.31 12.41 -22.91
C LEU A 36 10.66 11.87 -24.28
N ASP A 37 11.14 10.62 -24.38
CA ASP A 37 11.52 10.00 -25.64
C ASP A 37 10.27 9.53 -26.41
N PRO A 38 9.97 10.14 -27.56
CA PRO A 38 8.76 9.78 -28.34
C PRO A 38 8.84 8.39 -28.98
N ARG A 39 10.03 7.78 -29.03
CA ARG A 39 10.24 6.44 -29.58
C ARG A 39 9.76 5.35 -28.66
N ALA A 40 9.74 5.57 -27.34
CA ALA A 40 9.26 4.60 -26.36
C ALA A 40 7.78 4.30 -26.59
N LYS A 41 7.43 3.05 -26.81
CA LYS A 41 6.06 2.58 -27.08
C LYS A 41 5.53 1.67 -26.01
N THR A 42 6.38 0.82 -25.44
CA THR A 42 6.04 -0.11 -24.37
C THR A 42 7.06 -0.05 -23.25
N ALA A 43 6.60 -0.35 -22.04
CA ALA A 43 7.46 -0.65 -20.90
C ALA A 43 7.27 -2.11 -20.53
N LYS A 44 8.34 -2.80 -20.19
CA LYS A 44 8.30 -4.15 -19.66
C LYS A 44 8.81 -4.16 -18.23
N ILE A 45 8.02 -4.76 -17.35
CA ILE A 45 8.31 -4.88 -15.93
C ILE A 45 8.68 -6.32 -15.66
N PHE A 46 9.83 -6.53 -14.99
CA PHE A 46 10.32 -7.84 -14.58
C PHE A 46 10.41 -7.93 -13.07
N TRP A 47 10.20 -9.12 -12.53
CA TRP A 47 10.45 -9.44 -11.12
C TRP A 47 10.81 -10.91 -10.95
N GLU A 48 11.17 -11.33 -9.74
CA GLU A 48 11.65 -12.69 -9.44
C GLU A 48 12.80 -13.13 -10.37
N ASN A 49 13.87 -12.35 -10.38
CA ASN A 49 15.03 -12.58 -11.27
C ASN A 49 14.64 -12.74 -12.73
N ARG A 50 13.71 -11.90 -13.22
CA ARG A 50 13.18 -11.90 -14.59
C ARG A 50 12.45 -13.16 -15.02
N THR A 51 12.07 -14.02 -14.06
CA THR A 51 11.25 -15.20 -14.36
C THR A 51 9.80 -14.83 -14.62
N LYS A 52 9.37 -13.67 -14.12
CA LYS A 52 8.06 -13.09 -14.36
C LYS A 52 8.18 -11.72 -14.98
N SER A 53 7.25 -11.40 -15.85
CA SER A 53 7.20 -10.10 -16.52
C SER A 53 5.79 -9.76 -16.98
N THR A 54 5.56 -8.48 -17.22
CA THR A 54 4.37 -7.94 -17.87
C THR A 54 4.74 -6.76 -18.76
N GLU A 55 3.92 -6.48 -19.76
CA GLU A 55 4.09 -5.34 -20.66
C GLU A 55 3.01 -4.28 -20.40
N VAL A 56 3.40 -3.03 -20.54
CA VAL A 56 2.53 -1.85 -20.39
C VAL A 56 2.68 -1.00 -21.64
N GLU A 57 1.57 -0.74 -22.33
CA GLU A 57 1.57 0.21 -23.44
C GLU A 57 1.69 1.65 -22.94
N LEU A 58 2.57 2.43 -23.54
CA LEU A 58 2.79 3.84 -23.21
C LEU A 58 1.93 4.73 -24.10
N THR A 59 0.61 4.70 -23.87
CA THR A 59 -0.36 5.39 -24.71
C THR A 59 -0.50 6.88 -24.40
N ASP A 60 -0.28 7.27 -23.15
CA ASP A 60 -0.35 8.65 -22.69
C ASP A 60 0.97 9.05 -22.03
N LYS A 61 1.92 9.49 -22.86
CA LYS A 61 3.26 9.88 -22.44
C LYS A 61 3.32 11.21 -21.69
N ASP A 62 2.21 11.95 -21.69
CA ASP A 62 2.14 13.26 -21.05
C ASP A 62 1.76 13.22 -19.58
N LYS A 63 1.41 12.05 -19.09
CA LYS A 63 1.00 11.83 -17.70
C LYS A 63 1.93 10.90 -16.95
N LEU A 64 1.84 11.01 -15.63
CA LEU A 64 2.39 10.04 -14.70
C LEU A 64 1.80 8.66 -15.01
N THR A 65 2.65 7.66 -15.18
CA THR A 65 2.22 6.27 -15.39
C THR A 65 2.23 5.52 -14.07
N GLN A 66 1.13 4.85 -13.78
CA GLN A 66 0.98 3.96 -12.64
C GLN A 66 0.57 2.57 -13.13
N PHE A 67 1.23 1.55 -12.62
CA PHE A 67 0.91 0.17 -12.94
C PHE A 67 0.90 -0.70 -11.68
N MET A 68 -0.19 -1.44 -11.47
CA MET A 68 -0.35 -2.35 -10.34
C MET A 68 0.13 -3.75 -10.69
N VAL A 69 1.19 -4.21 -10.02
CA VAL A 69 1.60 -5.61 -10.05
C VAL A 69 0.82 -6.35 -8.98
N LYS A 70 -0.07 -7.25 -9.40
CA LYS A 70 -1.01 -7.98 -8.53
C LYS A 70 -0.57 -9.42 -8.29
N ASP A 71 -1.29 -10.09 -7.41
CA ASP A 71 -1.12 -11.52 -7.11
C ASP A 71 0.31 -11.88 -6.68
N LEU A 72 0.93 -10.97 -5.93
CA LEU A 72 2.25 -11.18 -5.35
C LEU A 72 2.14 -11.90 -4.01
N ALA A 73 2.93 -12.95 -3.83
CA ALA A 73 3.14 -13.51 -2.51
C ALA A 73 3.72 -12.45 -1.57
N GLU A 74 3.43 -12.57 -0.29
CA GLU A 74 4.02 -11.68 0.72
C GLU A 74 5.54 -11.83 0.76
N GLY A 75 6.24 -10.72 0.66
CA GLY A 75 7.70 -10.70 0.65
C GLY A 75 8.31 -9.47 -0.03
N SER A 76 9.62 -9.49 -0.15
CA SER A 76 10.41 -8.42 -0.78
C SER A 76 10.70 -8.76 -2.23
N TYR A 77 10.59 -7.75 -3.08
CA TYR A 77 10.81 -7.85 -4.52
C TYR A 77 11.79 -6.78 -5.00
N VAL A 78 12.46 -7.08 -6.10
CA VAL A 78 13.14 -6.08 -6.92
C VAL A 78 12.47 -6.07 -8.28
N PHE A 79 11.90 -4.93 -8.65
CA PHE A 79 11.29 -4.71 -9.95
C PHE A 79 12.29 -4.04 -10.88
N GLU A 80 12.36 -4.50 -12.10
CA GLU A 80 13.17 -3.91 -13.16
C GLU A 80 12.26 -3.46 -14.29
N VAL A 81 12.45 -2.23 -14.77
CA VAL A 81 11.64 -1.65 -15.84
C VAL A 81 12.51 -1.25 -17.00
N CYS A 82 12.14 -1.68 -18.20
CA CYS A 82 12.80 -1.38 -19.45
C CYS A 82 11.77 -0.89 -20.46
N THR A 83 12.11 0.13 -21.25
CA THR A 83 11.26 0.62 -22.34
C THR A 83 11.74 0.11 -23.68
N TYR A 84 10.80 0.00 -24.62
CA TYR A 84 11.06 -0.50 -25.98
C TYR A 84 10.41 0.41 -27.01
N ASP A 85 11.08 0.52 -28.18
CA ASP A 85 10.50 1.09 -29.38
C ASP A 85 9.86 0.02 -30.29
N THR A 86 9.41 0.40 -31.48
CA THR A 86 8.85 -0.53 -32.48
C THR A 86 9.90 -1.29 -33.28
N HIS A 87 11.20 -0.97 -33.12
CA HIS A 87 12.30 -1.53 -33.91
C HIS A 87 13.15 -2.53 -33.09
N GLY A 88 12.76 -2.83 -31.87
CA GLY A 88 13.49 -3.74 -30.98
C GLY A 88 14.62 -3.06 -30.18
N ASN A 89 14.77 -1.74 -30.25
CA ASN A 89 15.67 -1.02 -29.37
C ASN A 89 15.07 -0.89 -27.98
N SER A 90 15.91 -0.93 -26.96
CA SER A 90 15.51 -0.85 -25.56
C SER A 90 16.25 0.23 -24.79
N SER A 91 15.69 0.64 -23.65
CA SER A 91 16.40 1.44 -22.67
C SER A 91 17.35 0.57 -21.84
N ILE A 92 18.19 1.22 -21.04
CA ILE A 92 18.82 0.54 -19.91
C ILE A 92 17.74 0.16 -18.88
N MET A 93 18.02 -0.89 -18.10
CA MET A 93 17.14 -1.31 -16.98
C MET A 93 17.18 -0.26 -15.87
N VAL A 94 16.01 0.01 -15.28
CA VAL A 94 15.87 0.76 -14.02
C VAL A 94 15.25 -0.16 -13.01
N GLU A 95 15.87 -0.29 -11.85
CA GLU A 95 15.38 -1.18 -10.78
C GLU A 95 14.93 -0.41 -9.55
N ILE A 96 13.98 -1.00 -8.82
CA ILE A 96 13.46 -0.48 -7.57
C ILE A 96 13.05 -1.63 -6.66
N PRO A 97 13.39 -1.59 -5.35
CA PRO A 97 12.84 -2.52 -4.39
C PRO A 97 11.38 -2.18 -4.06
N GLY A 98 10.61 -3.21 -3.75
CA GLY A 98 9.23 -3.08 -3.29
C GLY A 98 8.85 -4.23 -2.38
N THR A 99 7.86 -4.03 -1.52
CA THR A 99 7.39 -5.04 -0.58
C THR A 99 5.90 -5.28 -0.78
N SER A 100 5.52 -6.55 -0.89
CA SER A 100 4.15 -7.01 -0.81
C SER A 100 3.88 -7.50 0.60
N TYR A 101 2.94 -6.89 1.29
CA TYR A 101 2.46 -7.32 2.60
C TYR A 101 1.24 -8.22 2.45
N GLY A 102 0.93 -9.00 3.48
CA GLY A 102 -0.20 -9.91 3.46
C GLY A 102 -0.59 -10.39 4.85
N ASP A 103 -1.12 -11.61 4.91
CA ASP A 103 -1.68 -12.18 6.14
C ASP A 103 -0.63 -12.42 7.22
N VAL A 104 0.62 -12.73 6.87
CA VAL A 104 1.69 -12.93 7.86
C VAL A 104 1.95 -11.63 8.62
N TYR A 105 2.08 -10.52 7.92
CA TYR A 105 2.22 -9.20 8.55
C TYR A 105 1.00 -8.87 9.41
N GLU A 106 -0.20 -9.01 8.85
CA GLU A 106 -1.45 -8.63 9.52
C GLU A 106 -1.70 -9.44 10.81
N ASN A 107 -1.38 -10.74 10.80
CA ASN A 107 -1.56 -11.61 11.97
C ASN A 107 -0.60 -11.30 13.12
N LEU A 108 0.44 -10.51 12.88
CA LEU A 108 1.38 -10.06 13.93
C LEU A 108 1.00 -8.72 14.56
N LEU A 109 -0.06 -8.07 14.07
CA LEU A 109 -0.49 -6.77 14.57
C LEU A 109 -1.26 -6.91 15.89
N PHE A 110 -1.00 -5.98 16.82
CA PHE A 110 -1.64 -5.93 18.13
C PHE A 110 -2.60 -4.75 18.24
N ASN A 111 -3.68 -4.93 19.00
CA ASN A 111 -4.55 -3.83 19.38
C ASN A 111 -3.88 -2.89 20.37
N THR A 112 -4.10 -1.61 20.19
CA THR A 112 -3.86 -0.60 21.22
C THR A 112 -4.91 -0.78 22.32
N LYS A 113 -4.46 -0.86 23.56
CA LYS A 113 -5.35 -1.14 24.71
C LYS A 113 -6.31 0.00 25.00
N VAL A 114 -7.56 -0.33 25.25
CA VAL A 114 -8.52 0.58 25.89
C VAL A 114 -8.11 0.76 27.35
N LYS A 115 -7.83 1.99 27.76
CA LYS A 115 -7.56 2.35 29.17
C LYS A 115 -8.84 2.48 29.96
N THR A 116 -9.78 3.22 29.39
CA THR A 116 -11.09 3.46 30.03
C THR A 116 -12.17 3.61 28.97
N ALA A 117 -13.38 3.17 29.32
CA ALA A 117 -14.59 3.47 28.58
C ALA A 117 -15.68 3.81 29.58
N VAL A 118 -16.10 5.08 29.60
CA VAL A 118 -17.02 5.62 30.59
C VAL A 118 -18.28 6.12 29.90
N PHE A 119 -19.42 5.52 30.23
CA PHE A 119 -20.72 5.97 29.75
C PHE A 119 -21.39 6.82 30.84
N LYS A 120 -21.52 8.12 30.55
CA LYS A 120 -22.14 9.09 31.49
C LYS A 120 -22.88 10.17 30.71
N ASN A 121 -24.03 10.56 31.17
CA ASN A 121 -24.87 11.60 30.55
C ASN A 121 -25.15 11.32 29.07
N ASN A 122 -25.44 10.07 28.72
CA ASN A 122 -25.65 9.58 27.36
C ASN A 122 -24.45 9.73 26.40
N VAL A 123 -23.25 9.92 26.91
CA VAL A 123 -22.03 9.98 26.14
C VAL A 123 -21.07 8.88 26.58
N LEU A 124 -20.62 8.06 25.66
CA LEU A 124 -19.53 7.11 25.87
C LEU A 124 -18.21 7.79 25.54
N THR A 125 -17.31 7.87 26.51
CA THR A 125 -15.94 8.36 26.32
C THR A 125 -14.98 7.19 26.37
N VAL A 126 -14.33 6.89 25.26
CA VAL A 126 -13.33 5.82 25.15
C VAL A 126 -11.95 6.44 25.10
N THR A 127 -11.05 5.96 25.95
CA THR A 127 -9.66 6.41 26.00
C THR A 127 -8.74 5.21 25.78
N PHE A 128 -7.87 5.33 24.78
CA PHE A 128 -6.86 4.33 24.42
C PHE A 128 -5.49 4.66 25.01
N ALA A 129 -4.65 3.66 25.12
CA ALA A 129 -3.23 3.85 25.37
C ALA A 129 -2.58 4.56 24.17
N THR A 130 -1.51 5.31 24.42
CA THR A 130 -0.71 5.93 23.37
C THR A 130 0.11 4.85 22.68
N SER A 131 0.08 4.82 21.35
CA SER A 131 1.00 4.01 20.56
C SER A 131 2.20 4.86 20.13
N LEU A 132 3.40 4.30 20.26
CA LEU A 132 4.64 4.92 19.80
C LEU A 132 5.07 4.39 18.41
N GLU A 133 4.33 3.44 17.85
CA GLU A 133 4.64 2.88 16.54
C GLU A 133 4.26 3.85 15.43
N THR A 134 5.19 4.15 14.55
CA THR A 134 4.95 5.03 13.38
C THR A 134 3.98 4.43 12.37
N THR A 135 3.83 3.12 12.37
CA THR A 135 2.90 2.38 11.50
C THR A 135 1.45 2.39 12.00
N PHE A 136 1.23 2.70 13.27
CA PHE A 136 -0.10 2.84 13.86
C PHE A 136 -0.81 4.10 13.34
N LYS A 137 -2.04 3.95 12.83
CA LYS A 137 -2.82 5.05 12.23
C LYS A 137 -4.10 5.39 12.96
N GLY A 138 -4.51 4.59 13.92
CA GLY A 138 -5.71 4.82 14.70
C GLY A 138 -6.41 3.56 15.12
N SER A 139 -7.62 3.74 15.63
CA SER A 139 -8.50 2.63 16.06
C SER A 139 -9.87 2.75 15.40
N GLU A 140 -10.39 1.64 14.94
CA GLU A 140 -11.74 1.51 14.41
C GLU A 140 -12.62 0.89 15.51
N ILE A 141 -13.72 1.57 15.84
CA ILE A 141 -14.59 1.20 16.94
C ILE A 141 -15.99 0.97 16.38
N THR A 142 -16.54 -0.21 16.62
CA THR A 142 -17.92 -0.58 16.26
C THR A 142 -18.74 -0.69 17.52
N TYR A 143 -19.93 -0.13 17.50
CA TYR A 143 -20.85 -0.07 18.65
C TYR A 143 -22.30 -0.12 18.21
N MET A 144 -23.19 -0.47 19.14
CA MET A 144 -24.63 -0.36 18.96
C MET A 144 -25.08 1.06 19.25
N SER A 145 -25.75 1.69 18.30
CA SER A 145 -26.32 3.03 18.46
C SER A 145 -27.71 3.01 19.10
N SER A 146 -28.14 4.17 19.59
CA SER A 146 -29.52 4.37 20.14
C SER A 146 -30.63 4.11 19.12
N GLU A 147 -30.30 4.09 17.83
CA GLU A 147 -31.23 3.71 16.75
C GLU A 147 -31.35 2.19 16.56
N GLY A 148 -30.61 1.39 17.35
CA GLY A 148 -30.56 -0.07 17.21
C GLY A 148 -29.74 -0.56 16.00
N LYS A 149 -28.80 0.24 15.53
CA LYS A 149 -27.91 -0.10 14.41
C LYS A 149 -26.46 -0.14 14.84
N ASN A 150 -25.70 -1.06 14.29
CA ASN A 150 -24.26 -1.04 14.43
C ASN A 150 -23.67 0.13 13.61
N LYS A 151 -22.88 0.94 14.28
CA LYS A 151 -22.11 2.04 13.68
C LYS A 151 -20.62 1.83 13.90
N THR A 152 -19.81 2.32 12.98
CA THR A 152 -18.36 2.28 13.06
C THR A 152 -17.79 3.70 12.97
N VAL A 153 -16.89 4.02 13.88
CA VAL A 153 -16.16 5.30 13.92
C VAL A 153 -14.68 5.03 13.98
N VAL A 154 -13.90 5.98 13.48
CA VAL A 154 -12.43 5.90 13.47
C VAL A 154 -11.88 7.02 14.35
N LEU A 155 -10.99 6.63 15.27
CA LEU A 155 -10.15 7.55 16.02
C LEU A 155 -8.76 7.57 15.37
N GLU A 156 -8.44 8.66 14.70
CA GLU A 156 -7.16 8.79 14.01
C GLU A 156 -6.03 9.14 14.98
N ALA A 157 -4.86 8.51 14.76
CA ALA A 157 -3.65 8.88 15.49
C ALA A 157 -3.25 10.35 15.15
N PRO A 158 -2.70 11.10 16.10
CA PRO A 158 -2.25 10.72 17.44
C PRO A 158 -3.31 10.81 18.54
N GLU A 159 -4.57 11.09 18.20
CA GLU A 159 -5.65 11.19 19.17
C GLU A 159 -5.84 9.88 19.95
N THR A 160 -6.10 9.98 21.24
CA THR A 160 -6.25 8.82 22.12
C THR A 160 -7.64 8.73 22.75
N GLN A 161 -8.50 9.72 22.53
CA GLN A 161 -9.82 9.76 23.14
C GLN A 161 -10.90 10.09 22.10
N ILE A 162 -12.02 9.39 22.19
CA ILE A 162 -13.20 9.64 21.37
C ILE A 162 -14.46 9.69 22.25
N LYS A 163 -15.40 10.55 21.87
CA LYS A 163 -16.75 10.65 22.47
C LYS A 163 -17.79 10.19 21.48
N ILE A 164 -18.67 9.32 21.93
CA ILE A 164 -19.78 8.75 21.16
C ILE A 164 -21.09 9.11 21.89
N ASP A 165 -21.93 9.91 21.29
CA ASP A 165 -23.10 10.51 21.88
C ASP A 165 -24.40 9.73 21.61
N ASP A 166 -24.38 8.73 20.77
CA ASP A 166 -25.49 7.86 20.42
C ASP A 166 -25.27 6.38 20.80
N PHE A 167 -24.36 6.11 21.73
CA PHE A 167 -24.08 4.76 22.21
C PHE A 167 -25.28 4.21 23.01
N ALA A 168 -25.65 2.94 22.75
CA ALA A 168 -26.74 2.27 23.44
C ALA A 168 -26.50 0.76 23.68
N GLY A 169 -25.27 0.32 23.64
CA GLY A 169 -24.90 -1.07 23.88
C GLY A 169 -24.35 -1.32 25.28
N ASP A 170 -23.82 -2.50 25.47
CA ASP A 170 -23.09 -2.95 26.65
C ASP A 170 -21.60 -3.16 26.42
N HIS A 171 -21.16 -3.12 25.16
CA HIS A 171 -19.76 -3.26 24.78
C HIS A 171 -19.45 -2.47 23.51
N ILE A 172 -18.16 -2.31 23.24
CA ILE A 172 -17.63 -1.89 21.95
C ILE A 172 -16.74 -3.01 21.40
N THR A 173 -16.71 -3.14 20.07
CA THR A 173 -15.73 -3.97 19.37
C THR A 173 -14.73 -3.03 18.69
N TYR A 174 -13.46 -3.28 18.83
CA TYR A 174 -12.44 -2.39 18.27
C TYR A 174 -11.26 -3.16 17.69
N ARG A 175 -10.58 -2.51 16.75
CA ARG A 175 -9.33 -2.98 16.17
C ARG A 175 -8.43 -1.80 15.84
N SER A 176 -7.14 -2.04 15.81
CA SER A 176 -6.13 -1.04 15.46
C SER A 176 -5.87 -1.03 13.96
N ILE A 177 -5.60 0.15 13.41
CA ILE A 177 -5.33 0.40 12.00
C ILE A 177 -3.85 0.65 11.84
N TYR A 178 -3.23 -0.05 10.88
CA TYR A 178 -1.81 0.06 10.57
C TYR A 178 -1.58 0.33 9.09
N LEU A 179 -0.54 1.10 8.82
CA LEU A 179 0.01 1.31 7.49
C LEU A 179 1.48 0.86 7.52
N PRO A 180 1.87 -0.23 6.85
CA PRO A 180 3.19 -0.84 7.02
C PRO A 180 4.36 0.05 6.60
N GLU A 181 4.12 0.93 5.64
CA GLU A 181 5.03 1.96 5.16
C GLU A 181 4.25 3.25 4.96
N GLU A 182 4.90 4.40 5.10
CA GLU A 182 4.22 5.70 5.00
C GLU A 182 3.51 5.90 3.65
N THR A 183 4.09 5.36 2.58
CA THR A 183 3.56 5.45 1.22
C THR A 183 2.74 4.23 0.79
N ALA A 184 2.48 3.27 1.68
CA ALA A 184 1.69 2.10 1.37
C ALA A 184 0.28 2.47 0.91
N ILE A 185 -0.27 1.65 0.02
CA ILE A 185 -1.58 1.89 -0.60
C ILE A 185 -2.73 1.12 0.07
N ASP A 186 -2.42 0.21 0.98
CA ASP A 186 -3.40 -0.59 1.70
C ASP A 186 -3.16 -0.51 3.21
N TYR A 187 -4.24 -0.37 3.96
CA TYR A 187 -4.25 -0.48 5.41
C TYR A 187 -4.38 -1.94 5.84
N PHE A 188 -3.86 -2.21 7.04
CA PHE A 188 -3.94 -3.51 7.71
C PHE A 188 -4.54 -3.33 9.10
N TYR A 189 -5.13 -4.39 9.64
CA TYR A 189 -5.88 -4.33 10.87
C TYR A 189 -5.45 -5.44 11.83
N SER A 190 -5.34 -5.11 13.10
CA SER A 190 -5.26 -6.13 14.14
C SER A 190 -6.54 -6.94 14.19
N MET A 191 -6.52 -8.09 14.86
CA MET A 191 -7.74 -8.80 15.22
C MET A 191 -8.60 -7.91 16.12
N SER A 192 -9.92 -8.04 15.99
CA SER A 192 -10.85 -7.29 16.83
C SER A 192 -10.91 -7.85 18.24
N ASP A 193 -11.04 -6.95 19.22
CA ASP A 193 -11.33 -7.26 20.62
C ASP A 193 -12.61 -6.57 21.07
N ASP A 194 -13.27 -7.13 22.06
CA ASP A 194 -14.42 -6.53 22.71
C ASP A 194 -14.01 -5.88 24.04
N PHE A 195 -14.67 -4.79 24.38
CA PHE A 195 -14.52 -4.11 25.67
C PHE A 195 -15.88 -3.82 26.28
N GLU A 196 -16.14 -4.40 27.44
CA GLU A 196 -17.41 -4.23 28.16
C GLU A 196 -17.51 -2.83 28.78
N ILE A 197 -18.70 -2.24 28.66
CA ILE A 197 -19.04 -0.93 29.25
C ILE A 197 -19.80 -1.16 30.55
N ASN A 198 -19.21 -0.75 31.65
CA ASN A 198 -19.82 -0.85 33.00
C ASN A 198 -20.47 0.46 33.42
#